data_6a024a13858bab72d2a06bf5f7ce9cfc
#
_entry.id   6a024a13858bab72d2a06bf5f7ce9cfc
#
_cell.length_a   1.000
_cell.length_b   1.000
_cell.length_c   1.000
_cell.angle_alpha   90.00
_cell.angle_beta   90.00
_cell.angle_gamma   90.00
#
_symmetry.space_group_name_H-M   'P 1'
#
loop_
_entity.id
_entity.type
_entity.pdbx_description
1 polymer ?
#
loop_
_entity_poly.entity_id
_entity_poly.type
_entity_poly.pdbx_seq_one_letter_code
_entity_poly.pdbx_strand_id
1 'polypeptide(L)' 'MKPRTAKSLELYDILLRRGYPEPFCDEITKNLNTDWTAQRMIGYLSHYKRLPMEEIADEMLAILSDRNRIM' A
#
# COMPACT_ATOMS: atom_id res chain seq x y z
N MET A 1 9.10 8.23 -16.03
CA MET A 1 8.56 7.56 -14.89
C MET A 1 7.21 8.14 -14.49
N LYS A 2 6.29 7.29 -14.13
CA LYS A 2 4.97 7.75 -13.75
C LYS A 2 4.97 8.36 -12.35
N PRO A 3 4.41 9.54 -12.18
CA PRO A 3 4.34 10.15 -10.87
C PRO A 3 3.38 9.39 -9.95
N ARG A 4 3.71 9.37 -8.68
CA ARG A 4 2.87 8.76 -7.67
C ARG A 4 2.20 9.86 -6.88
N THR A 5 1.06 9.52 -6.27
CA THR A 5 0.39 10.50 -5.43
C THR A 5 1.15 10.69 -4.14
N ALA A 6 0.84 11.76 -3.42
CA ALA A 6 1.48 12.05 -2.15
C ALA A 6 1.27 10.90 -1.16
N LYS A 7 0.06 10.35 -1.12
CA LYS A 7 -0.23 9.25 -0.21
C LYS A 7 0.50 7.97 -0.61
N SER A 8 0.67 7.76 -1.91
CA SER A 8 1.40 6.60 -2.40
C SER A 8 2.87 6.68 -1.97
N LEU A 9 3.45 7.86 -2.06
CA LEU A 9 4.83 8.05 -1.62
C LEU A 9 4.97 7.90 -0.11
N GLU A 10 3.98 8.38 0.63
CA GLU A 10 3.96 8.20 2.07
C GLU A 10 3.91 6.72 2.43
N LEU A 11 3.08 5.98 1.72
CA LEU A 11 2.98 4.53 1.94
C LEU A 11 4.30 3.84 1.66
N TYR A 12 4.97 4.21 0.58
CA TYR A 12 6.26 3.65 0.25
C TYR A 12 7.25 3.86 1.39
N ASP A 13 7.28 5.07 1.91
CA ASP A 13 8.19 5.42 2.99
C ASP A 13 7.88 4.62 4.26
N ILE A 14 6.60 4.47 4.57
CA ILE A 14 6.19 3.69 5.74
C ILE A 14 6.65 2.24 5.62
N LEU A 15 6.43 1.63 4.46
CA LEU A 15 6.83 0.26 4.25
C LEU A 15 8.34 0.09 4.35
N LEU A 16 9.07 1.04 3.77
CA LEU A 16 10.52 0.97 3.78
C LEU A 16 11.05 1.08 5.21
N ARG A 17 10.48 1.98 6.00
CA ARG A 17 10.90 2.16 7.39
C ARG A 17 10.62 0.92 8.23
N ARG A 18 9.61 0.16 7.88
CA ARG A 18 9.27 -1.04 8.61
C ARG A 18 10.18 -2.21 8.25
N GLY A 19 11.07 -2.01 7.27
CA GLY A 19 12.07 -3.01 6.93
C GLY A 19 11.69 -3.91 5.77
N TYR A 20 10.64 -3.59 5.05
CA TYR A 20 10.28 -4.39 3.88
C TYR A 20 11.21 -4.08 2.73
N PRO A 21 11.49 -5.07 1.87
CA PRO A 21 12.41 -4.86 0.74
C PRO A 21 11.87 -3.83 -0.24
N GLU A 22 12.78 -3.08 -0.86
CA GLU A 22 12.39 -2.07 -1.83
C GLU A 22 11.50 -2.61 -2.94
N PRO A 23 11.82 -3.76 -3.55
CA PRO A 23 10.95 -4.28 -4.60
C PRO A 23 9.53 -4.50 -4.14
N PHE A 24 9.35 -4.94 -2.89
CA PHE A 24 8.02 -5.13 -2.33
C PHE A 24 7.33 -3.78 -2.13
N CYS A 25 8.05 -2.80 -1.58
CA CYS A 25 7.48 -1.47 -1.37
C CYS A 25 7.04 -0.86 -2.70
N ASP A 26 7.86 -1.04 -3.72
CA ASP A 26 7.56 -0.52 -5.04
C ASP A 26 6.33 -1.20 -5.63
N GLU A 27 6.24 -2.52 -5.49
CA GLU A 27 5.12 -3.26 -6.03
C GLU A 27 3.80 -2.86 -5.38
N ILE A 28 3.81 -2.72 -4.06
CA ILE A 28 2.60 -2.33 -3.34
C ILE A 28 2.15 -0.93 -3.75
N THR A 29 3.08 0.02 -3.80
CA THR A 29 2.70 1.39 -4.12
C THR A 29 2.39 1.58 -5.60
N LYS A 30 2.94 0.72 -6.44
CA LYS A 30 2.61 0.75 -7.86
C LYS A 30 1.14 0.37 -8.09
N ASN A 31 0.64 -0.57 -7.31
CA ASN A 31 -0.74 -1.02 -7.40
C ASN A 31 -1.69 -0.11 -6.65
N LEU A 32 -1.25 0.46 -5.54
CA LEU A 32 -2.05 1.39 -4.74
C LEU A 32 -1.61 2.81 -5.04
N ASN A 33 -1.85 3.23 -6.28
CA ASN A 33 -1.29 4.48 -6.78
C ASN A 33 -2.23 5.67 -6.72
N THR A 34 -3.35 5.55 -6.01
CA THR A 34 -4.24 6.68 -5.77
C THR A 34 -4.24 7.01 -4.30
N ASP A 35 -4.64 8.25 -3.98
CA ASP A 35 -4.69 8.65 -2.57
C ASP A 35 -5.63 7.76 -1.78
N TRP A 36 -6.78 7.40 -2.38
CA TRP A 36 -7.76 6.58 -1.70
C TRP A 36 -7.21 5.19 -1.36
N THR A 37 -6.59 4.53 -2.34
CA THR A 37 -6.08 3.18 -2.11
C THR A 37 -4.88 3.19 -1.16
N ALA A 38 -4.00 4.16 -1.32
CA ALA A 38 -2.84 4.27 -0.43
C ALA A 38 -3.27 4.58 0.99
N GLN A 39 -4.25 5.45 1.16
CA GLN A 39 -4.76 5.82 2.47
C GLN A 39 -5.36 4.60 3.17
N ARG A 40 -6.07 3.75 2.43
CA ARG A 40 -6.63 2.53 3.00
C ARG A 40 -5.53 1.63 3.56
N MET A 41 -4.46 1.47 2.81
CA MET A 41 -3.35 0.63 3.27
C MET A 41 -2.63 1.27 4.46
N ILE A 42 -2.44 2.58 4.44
CA ILE A 42 -1.80 3.27 5.55
C ILE A 42 -2.61 3.07 6.83
N GLY A 43 -3.94 3.19 6.74
CA GLY A 43 -4.81 2.95 7.87
C GLY A 43 -4.69 1.52 8.39
N TYR A 44 -4.64 0.57 7.48
CA TYR A 44 -4.49 -0.83 7.85
C TYR A 44 -3.18 -1.06 8.59
N LEU A 45 -2.09 -0.50 8.08
CA LEU A 45 -0.77 -0.68 8.69
C LEU A 45 -0.70 -0.03 10.07
N SER A 46 -1.45 1.04 10.28
CA SER A 46 -1.39 1.75 11.56
C SER A 46 -1.98 0.93 12.71
N HIS A 47 -2.77 -0.11 12.40
CA HIS A 47 -3.36 -0.97 13.41
C HIS A 47 -2.47 -2.15 13.78
N TYR A 48 -1.40 -2.37 13.03
CA TYR A 48 -0.54 -3.53 13.24
C TYR A 48 0.91 -3.10 13.23
N LYS A 49 1.67 -3.62 14.17
CA LYS A 49 3.08 -3.26 14.26
C LYS A 49 3.93 -4.02 13.26
N ARG A 50 3.55 -5.26 13.00
CA ARG A 50 4.36 -6.10 12.15
C ARG A 50 3.46 -7.08 11.41
N LEU A 51 3.64 -7.14 10.11
CA LEU A 51 2.85 -8.02 9.27
C LEU A 51 3.77 -8.72 8.28
N PRO A 52 3.51 -10.00 8.00
CA PRO A 52 4.25 -10.65 6.91
C PRO A 52 3.83 -10.03 5.57
N MET A 53 4.72 -10.13 4.60
CA MET A 53 4.48 -9.52 3.30
C MET A 53 3.19 -10.05 2.65
N GLU A 54 2.90 -11.34 2.83
CA GLU A 54 1.71 -11.90 2.20
C GLU A 54 0.42 -11.33 2.77
N GLU A 55 0.42 -10.92 4.06
CA GLU A 55 -0.76 -10.29 4.64
C GLU A 55 -0.99 -8.92 4.01
N ILE A 56 0.10 -8.20 3.78
CA ILE A 56 0.00 -6.88 3.14
C ILE A 56 -0.46 -7.04 1.70
N ALA A 57 0.05 -8.04 1.00
CA ALA A 57 -0.37 -8.29 -0.38
C ALA A 57 -1.84 -8.65 -0.44
N ASP A 58 -2.32 -9.45 0.51
CA ASP A 58 -3.74 -9.81 0.57
C ASP A 58 -4.60 -8.57 0.80
N GLU A 59 -4.17 -7.69 1.68
CA GLU A 59 -4.91 -6.47 1.93
C GLU A 59 -4.92 -5.58 0.69
N MET A 60 -3.80 -5.54 -0.03
CA MET A 60 -3.72 -4.78 -1.27
C MET A 60 -4.79 -5.27 -2.25
N LEU A 61 -4.92 -6.57 -2.39
CA LEU A 61 -5.91 -7.13 -3.30
C LEU A 61 -7.33 -6.81 -2.84
N ALA A 62 -7.56 -6.82 -1.54
CA ALA A 62 -8.88 -6.47 -1.00
C ALA A 62 -9.20 -5.00 -1.28
N ILE A 63 -8.22 -4.12 -1.13
CA ILE A 63 -8.42 -2.70 -1.39
C ILE A 63 -8.74 -2.47 -2.86
N LEU A 64 -8.01 -3.13 -3.75
CA LEU A 64 -8.26 -2.99 -5.18
C LEU A 64 -9.63 -3.54 -5.56
N SER A 65 -10.04 -4.62 -4.93
CA SER A 65 -11.36 -5.19 -5.16
C SER A 65 -12.45 -4.22 -4.72
N ASP A 66 -12.28 -3.59 -3.57
CA ASP A 66 -13.24 -2.62 -3.08
C ASP A 66 -13.34 -1.43 -4.01
N ARG A 67 -12.19 -0.96 -4.53
CA ARG A 67 -12.20 0.15 -5.47
C ARG A 67 -12.99 -0.19 -6.71
N ASN A 68 -12.79 -1.39 -7.23
CA ASN A 68 -13.50 -1.82 -8.43
C ASN A 68 -15.00 -1.98 -8.18
N ARG A 69 -15.34 -2.37 -6.96
CA ARG A 69 -16.75 -2.59 -6.63
C ARG A 69 -17.52 -1.29 -6.51
N ILE A 70 -16.86 -0.23 -6.10
CA ILE A 70 -17.51 1.07 -5.92
C ILE A 70 -17.92 1.67 -7.25
N MET A 71 -17.22 1.31 -8.30
CA MET A 71 -17.53 1.80 -9.63
C MET A 71 -18.85 1.20 -10.13
#